data_fb9536184744ec3f3d644187784b996d
#
_entry.id   fb9536184744ec3f3d644187784b996d
#
_cell.length_a   1.000
_cell.length_b   1.000
_cell.length_c   1.000
_cell.angle_alpha   90.00
_cell.angle_beta   90.00
_cell.angle_gamma   90.00
#
_symmetry.space_group_name_H-M   'P 1'
#
loop_
_entity.id
_entity.type
_entity.pdbx_description
1 polymer ?
#
loop_
_entity_poly.entity_id
_entity_poly.type
_entity_poly.pdbx_seq_one_letter_code
_entity_poly.pdbx_strand_id
1 'polypeptide(L)'
;MTKAKIDAGLRKTFHTNLSSMHWTAIETGGTASGVPDSNYCYNGIEGWCEYKRTNGWKVNLRTFQISWIQSHVRAGGRVWLAVRRVNQGGPKLGKPVDELWLISGRFVESVADQGIDPRLINYPVYGRWHGGASNWDWEQIRTALTQGTI
;
A
#
# COMPACT_ATOMS: atom_id res chain seq x y z
N MET A 1 17.86 -10.77 -2.71
CA MET A 1 17.22 -9.56 -2.15
C MET A 1 16.15 -9.96 -1.15
N THR A 2 16.16 -9.36 -0.01
CA THR A 2 15.16 -9.65 1.03
C THR A 2 13.82 -9.00 0.70
N LYS A 3 12.74 -9.57 1.23
CA LYS A 3 11.39 -9.00 1.06
C LYS A 3 11.32 -7.57 1.61
N ALA A 4 11.99 -7.29 2.72
CA ALA A 4 12.02 -5.96 3.32
C ALA A 4 12.57 -4.89 2.36
N LYS A 5 13.49 -5.24 1.45
CA LYS A 5 14.01 -4.32 0.44
C LYS A 5 13.00 -4.09 -0.69
N ILE A 6 12.17 -5.07 -0.99
CA ILE A 6 11.18 -4.98 -2.06
C ILE A 6 10.03 -4.06 -1.65
N ASP A 7 9.57 -4.17 -0.42
CA ASP A 7 8.46 -3.37 0.09
C ASP A 7 8.92 -2.17 0.93
N ALA A 8 10.21 -1.88 0.95
CA ALA A 8 10.83 -0.83 1.75
C ALA A 8 10.54 -0.99 3.25
N GLY A 9 10.33 -2.23 3.71
CA GLY A 9 10.03 -2.53 5.10
C GLY A 9 8.63 -2.15 5.53
N LEU A 10 7.71 -1.89 4.60
CA LEU A 10 6.36 -1.40 4.93
C LEU A 10 5.57 -2.39 5.77
N ARG A 11 5.69 -3.69 5.49
CA ARG A 11 4.96 -4.68 6.30
C ARG A 11 5.33 -4.56 7.78
N LYS A 12 6.61 -4.53 8.07
CA LYS A 12 7.09 -4.37 9.45
C LYS A 12 6.67 -3.02 10.03
N THR A 13 6.76 -1.97 9.23
CA THR A 13 6.40 -0.61 9.63
C THR A 13 4.92 -0.52 10.01
N PHE A 14 4.04 -1.10 9.19
CA PHE A 14 2.60 -1.14 9.49
C PHE A 14 2.30 -1.96 10.75
N HIS A 15 2.85 -3.17 10.83
CA HIS A 15 2.59 -4.04 11.97
C HIS A 15 3.10 -3.45 13.29
N THR A 16 4.21 -2.74 13.25
CA THR A 16 4.79 -2.11 14.44
C THR A 16 4.00 -0.88 14.87
N ASN A 17 3.70 0.01 13.94
CA ASN A 17 3.03 1.28 14.25
C ASN A 17 1.52 1.10 14.49
N LEU A 18 0.94 0.02 14.00
CA LEU A 18 -0.47 -0.31 14.18
C LEU A 18 -0.62 -1.63 14.95
N SER A 19 0.18 -1.81 15.99
CA SER A 19 0.23 -3.05 16.76
C SER A 19 -1.06 -3.35 17.53
N SER A 20 -1.95 -2.38 17.69
CA SER A 20 -3.28 -2.61 18.26
C SER A 20 -4.20 -3.42 17.35
N MET A 21 -3.88 -3.50 16.07
CA MET A 21 -4.62 -4.31 15.09
C MET A 21 -4.05 -5.72 15.06
N HIS A 22 -4.89 -6.71 14.78
CA HIS A 22 -4.42 -8.08 14.58
C HIS A 22 -3.95 -8.26 13.15
N TRP A 23 -2.67 -8.57 12.98
CA TRP A 23 -2.03 -8.71 11.67
C TRP A 23 -1.65 -10.15 11.39
N THR A 24 -1.84 -10.56 10.15
CA THR A 24 -1.32 -11.84 9.63
C THR A 24 -0.48 -11.54 8.41
N ALA A 25 0.80 -11.90 8.48
CA ALA A 25 1.69 -11.82 7.33
C ALA A 25 1.42 -13.01 6.40
N ILE A 26 1.32 -12.75 5.11
CA ILE A 26 1.03 -13.79 4.13
C ILE A 26 2.34 -14.21 3.47
N GLU A 27 2.69 -15.46 3.67
CA GLU A 27 3.87 -16.10 3.08
C GLU A 27 3.39 -17.13 2.08
N THR A 28 3.32 -16.75 0.80
CA THR A 28 2.66 -17.60 -0.20
C THR A 28 3.53 -18.70 -0.76
N GLY A 29 4.85 -18.55 -0.73
CA GLY A 29 5.75 -19.53 -1.30
C GLY A 29 5.46 -19.89 -2.75
N GLY A 30 4.72 -19.04 -3.46
CA GLY A 30 4.34 -19.27 -4.85
C GLY A 30 3.03 -20.05 -5.03
N THR A 31 2.39 -20.49 -3.97
CA THR A 31 1.17 -21.31 -4.08
C THR A 31 -0.12 -20.52 -4.07
N ALA A 32 -0.11 -19.27 -3.56
CA ALA A 32 -1.27 -18.40 -3.52
C ALA A 32 -0.91 -17.08 -4.19
N SER A 33 -0.73 -17.12 -5.50
CA SER A 33 -0.30 -15.98 -6.29
C SER A 33 -1.31 -14.84 -6.24
N GLY A 34 -0.81 -13.64 -6.02
CA GLY A 34 -1.60 -12.42 -6.04
C GLY A 34 -2.25 -12.05 -4.73
N VAL A 35 -2.22 -12.92 -3.73
CA VAL A 35 -2.74 -12.60 -2.39
C VAL A 35 -1.92 -11.46 -1.80
N PRO A 36 -2.56 -10.40 -1.26
CA PRO A 36 -1.81 -9.30 -0.65
C PRO A 36 -0.94 -9.71 0.53
N ASP A 37 0.02 -8.87 0.86
CA ASP A 37 1.10 -9.17 1.81
C ASP A 37 0.64 -9.34 3.25
N SER A 38 -0.42 -8.65 3.65
CA SER A 38 -0.94 -8.71 5.02
C SER A 38 -2.45 -8.72 5.04
N ASN A 39 -2.99 -9.49 5.98
CA ASN A 39 -4.39 -9.40 6.41
C ASN A 39 -4.43 -8.74 7.77
N TYR A 40 -5.43 -7.93 8.03
CA TYR A 40 -5.64 -7.33 9.35
C TYR A 40 -7.08 -7.49 9.81
N CYS A 41 -7.24 -7.44 11.13
CA CYS A 41 -8.55 -7.39 11.76
C CYS A 41 -8.50 -6.40 12.93
N TYR A 42 -9.50 -5.52 13.02
CA TYR A 42 -9.60 -4.55 14.08
C TYR A 42 -11.06 -4.18 14.31
N ASN A 43 -11.54 -4.37 15.54
CA ASN A 43 -12.94 -4.07 15.90
C ASN A 43 -13.96 -4.66 14.92
N GLY A 44 -13.73 -5.90 14.51
CA GLY A 44 -14.63 -6.61 13.60
C GLY A 44 -14.46 -6.25 12.12
N ILE A 45 -13.56 -5.35 11.79
CA ILE A 45 -13.28 -4.98 10.41
C ILE A 45 -12.04 -5.72 9.93
N GLU A 46 -12.17 -6.44 8.84
CA GLU A 46 -11.06 -7.14 8.22
C GLU A 46 -10.68 -6.48 6.89
N GLY A 47 -9.42 -6.60 6.54
CA GLY A 47 -8.94 -6.11 5.27
C GLY A 47 -7.56 -6.63 4.94
N TRP A 48 -7.05 -6.16 3.81
CA TRP A 48 -5.79 -6.61 3.24
C TRP A 48 -4.96 -5.41 2.82
N CYS A 49 -3.64 -5.54 2.97
CA CYS A 49 -2.68 -4.55 2.47
C CYS A 49 -1.69 -5.20 1.53
N GLU A 50 -1.57 -4.62 0.34
CA GLU A 50 -0.47 -4.91 -0.59
C GLU A 50 0.53 -3.77 -0.47
N TYR A 51 1.79 -4.09 -0.17
CA TYR A 51 2.83 -3.08 0.01
C TYR A 51 3.68 -2.98 -1.24
N LYS A 52 3.94 -1.76 -1.67
CA LYS A 52 4.80 -1.47 -2.82
C LYS A 52 5.79 -0.37 -2.47
N ARG A 53 6.96 -0.47 -3.09
CA ARG A 53 7.99 0.56 -3.01
C ARG A 53 8.26 1.12 -4.39
N THR A 54 8.44 2.41 -4.48
CA THR A 54 8.91 3.07 -5.70
C THR A 54 9.83 4.23 -5.36
N ASN A 55 10.77 4.54 -6.23
CA ASN A 55 11.56 5.74 -6.11
C ASN A 55 11.07 6.85 -7.04
N GLY A 56 10.19 6.52 -7.95
CA GLY A 56 9.58 7.46 -8.89
C GLY A 56 8.06 7.44 -8.74
N TRP A 57 7.37 7.31 -9.88
CA TRP A 57 5.91 7.39 -9.93
C TRP A 57 5.24 6.09 -10.38
N LYS A 58 6.01 5.15 -10.94
CA LYS A 58 5.47 3.86 -11.37
C LYS A 58 5.34 2.91 -10.20
N VAL A 59 4.25 2.13 -10.20
CA VAL A 59 3.99 1.09 -9.22
C VAL A 59 3.92 -0.24 -9.96
N ASN A 60 4.77 -1.18 -9.59
CA ASN A 60 4.83 -2.47 -10.25
C ASN A 60 3.83 -3.44 -9.65
N LEU A 61 2.73 -3.66 -10.35
CA LEU A 61 1.69 -4.62 -9.96
C LEU A 61 1.61 -5.70 -11.03
N ARG A 62 1.75 -6.95 -10.60
CA ARG A 62 1.69 -8.10 -11.50
C ARG A 62 0.23 -8.43 -11.81
N THR A 63 0.02 -9.03 -12.99
CA THR A 63 -1.33 -9.37 -13.47
C THR A 63 -2.14 -10.17 -12.46
N PHE A 64 -1.53 -11.17 -11.82
CA PHE A 64 -2.25 -11.99 -10.85
C PHE A 64 -2.54 -11.23 -9.54
N GLN A 65 -1.74 -10.23 -9.17
CA GLN A 65 -2.05 -9.36 -8.04
C GLN A 65 -3.27 -8.48 -8.36
N ILE A 66 -3.30 -7.93 -9.55
CA ILE A 66 -4.44 -7.12 -10.01
C ILE A 66 -5.71 -7.97 -10.01
N SER A 67 -5.64 -9.19 -10.57
CA SER A 67 -6.79 -10.10 -10.65
C SER A 67 -7.33 -10.47 -9.27
N TRP A 68 -6.45 -10.80 -8.34
CA TRP A 68 -6.86 -11.17 -6.99
C TRP A 68 -7.58 -10.00 -6.30
N ILE A 69 -6.96 -8.82 -6.37
CA ILE A 69 -7.49 -7.63 -5.72
C ILE A 69 -8.84 -7.24 -6.31
N GLN A 70 -8.96 -7.24 -7.64
CA GLN A 70 -10.24 -6.93 -8.32
C GLN A 70 -11.33 -7.91 -7.92
N SER A 71 -11.03 -9.20 -7.87
CA SER A 71 -11.99 -10.22 -7.50
C SER A 71 -12.46 -10.05 -6.05
N HIS A 72 -11.52 -9.77 -5.16
CA HIS A 72 -11.83 -9.61 -3.75
C HIS A 72 -12.68 -8.36 -3.49
N VAL A 73 -12.32 -7.25 -4.14
CA VAL A 73 -13.09 -6.00 -4.05
C VAL A 73 -14.51 -6.19 -4.59
N ARG A 74 -14.65 -6.88 -5.73
CA ARG A 74 -15.99 -7.17 -6.29
C ARG A 74 -16.84 -8.02 -5.36
N ALA A 75 -16.20 -8.88 -4.58
CA ALA A 75 -16.90 -9.70 -3.59
C ALA A 75 -17.26 -8.91 -2.32
N GLY A 76 -16.91 -7.64 -2.25
CA GLY A 76 -17.20 -6.79 -1.10
C GLY A 76 -16.05 -6.69 -0.10
N GLY A 77 -14.88 -7.24 -0.42
CA GLY A 77 -13.72 -7.24 0.45
C GLY A 77 -13.00 -5.88 0.46
N ARG A 78 -12.21 -5.69 1.50
CA ARG A 78 -11.46 -4.46 1.75
C ARG A 78 -9.99 -4.70 1.44
N VAL A 79 -9.47 -4.03 0.44
CA VAL A 79 -8.06 -4.12 0.04
C VAL A 79 -7.48 -2.74 -0.13
N TRP A 80 -6.28 -2.55 0.39
CA TRP A 80 -5.54 -1.29 0.28
C TRP A 80 -4.20 -1.51 -0.39
N LEU A 81 -3.82 -0.58 -1.24
CA LEU A 81 -2.47 -0.46 -1.75
C LEU A 81 -1.73 0.57 -0.91
N ALA A 82 -0.68 0.14 -0.25
CA ALA A 82 0.18 1.02 0.53
C ALA A 82 1.50 1.16 -0.23
N VAL A 83 1.74 2.34 -0.79
CA VAL A 83 2.90 2.58 -1.64
C VAL A 83 3.83 3.56 -0.93
N ARG A 84 5.05 3.12 -0.66
CA ARG A 84 6.10 3.98 -0.13
C ARG A 84 6.93 4.51 -1.29
N ARG A 85 6.89 5.81 -1.49
CA ARG A 85 7.74 6.46 -2.46
C ARG A 85 8.90 7.08 -1.72
N VAL A 86 10.11 6.59 -2.01
CA VAL A 86 11.30 6.99 -1.28
C VAL A 86 12.46 7.17 -2.25
N ASN A 87 13.09 8.35 -2.23
CA ASN A 87 14.34 8.61 -2.93
C ASN A 87 15.15 9.65 -2.17
N GLN A 88 16.44 9.68 -2.45
CA GLN A 88 17.36 10.57 -1.76
C GLN A 88 17.42 11.98 -2.35
N GLY A 89 16.63 12.24 -3.40
CA GLY A 89 16.67 13.54 -4.06
C GLY A 89 17.91 13.69 -4.94
N GLY A 90 18.20 14.90 -5.35
CA GLY A 90 19.34 15.23 -6.19
C GLY A 90 19.01 16.35 -7.18
N PRO A 91 19.95 16.69 -8.10
CA PRO A 91 19.76 17.82 -9.01
C PRO A 91 18.51 17.75 -9.88
N LYS A 92 18.12 16.53 -10.30
CA LYS A 92 16.92 16.31 -11.12
C LYS A 92 15.69 15.98 -10.31
N LEU A 93 15.85 15.43 -9.11
CA LEU A 93 14.75 14.92 -8.29
C LEU A 93 14.30 15.90 -7.21
N GLY A 94 15.11 16.94 -6.94
CA GLY A 94 14.82 17.90 -5.89
C GLY A 94 15.20 17.39 -4.51
N LYS A 95 14.38 17.70 -3.51
CA LYS A 95 14.63 17.30 -2.12
C LYS A 95 14.38 15.80 -1.94
N PRO A 96 15.03 15.16 -0.94
CA PRO A 96 14.71 13.79 -0.60
C PRO A 96 13.23 13.63 -0.25
N VAL A 97 12.65 12.48 -0.62
CA VAL A 97 11.25 12.18 -0.29
C VAL A 97 11.18 10.83 0.41
N ASP A 98 10.26 10.73 1.34
CA ASP A 98 9.87 9.47 1.96
C ASP A 98 8.41 9.62 2.37
N GLU A 99 7.53 9.11 1.52
CA GLU A 99 6.10 9.31 1.69
C GLU A 99 5.32 8.02 1.52
N LEU A 100 4.18 7.97 2.18
CA LEU A 100 3.24 6.89 2.06
C LEU A 100 2.02 7.37 1.28
N TRP A 101 1.63 6.57 0.29
CA TRP A 101 0.37 6.72 -0.43
C TRP A 101 -0.54 5.57 -0.06
N LEU A 102 -1.79 5.87 0.30
CA LEU A 102 -2.79 4.85 0.58
C LEU A 102 -3.91 4.97 -0.44
N ILE A 103 -4.12 3.89 -1.19
CA ILE A 103 -5.04 3.86 -2.32
C ILE A 103 -5.95 2.66 -2.19
N SER A 104 -7.25 2.84 -2.37
CA SER A 104 -8.20 1.73 -2.37
C SER A 104 -7.86 0.73 -3.47
N GLY A 105 -7.95 -0.56 -3.15
CA GLY A 105 -7.77 -1.63 -4.12
C GLY A 105 -8.75 -1.57 -5.28
N ARG A 106 -9.84 -0.84 -5.12
CA ARG A 106 -10.78 -0.56 -6.22
C ARG A 106 -10.08 0.03 -7.44
N PHE A 107 -8.99 0.76 -7.24
CA PHE A 107 -8.27 1.44 -8.32
C PHE A 107 -6.97 0.73 -8.72
N VAL A 108 -6.84 -0.54 -8.37
CA VAL A 108 -5.59 -1.29 -8.59
C VAL A 108 -5.15 -1.27 -10.05
N GLU A 109 -6.08 -1.43 -10.99
CA GLU A 109 -5.74 -1.39 -12.42
C GLU A 109 -5.26 -0.03 -12.85
N SER A 110 -5.91 1.03 -12.38
CA SER A 110 -5.49 2.40 -12.68
C SER A 110 -4.11 2.71 -12.12
N VAL A 111 -3.81 2.22 -10.92
CA VAL A 111 -2.47 2.36 -10.33
C VAL A 111 -1.42 1.63 -11.17
N ALA A 112 -1.74 0.43 -11.65
CA ALA A 112 -0.83 -0.33 -12.50
C ALA A 112 -0.55 0.39 -13.83
N ASP A 113 -1.59 1.00 -14.42
CA ASP A 113 -1.49 1.67 -15.72
C ASP A 113 -0.87 3.06 -15.61
N GLN A 114 -1.26 3.83 -14.61
CA GLN A 114 -0.95 5.26 -14.54
C GLN A 114 0.14 5.61 -13.55
N GLY A 115 0.41 4.71 -12.60
CA GLY A 115 1.27 5.04 -11.47
C GLY A 115 0.59 5.98 -10.49
N ILE A 116 1.40 6.76 -9.77
CA ILE A 116 0.91 7.66 -8.72
C ILE A 116 1.33 9.12 -8.92
N ASP A 117 1.75 9.51 -10.12
CA ASP A 117 2.10 10.90 -10.39
C ASP A 117 0.85 11.79 -10.26
N PRO A 118 0.79 12.69 -9.27
CA PRO A 118 -0.42 13.48 -9.03
C PRO A 118 -0.80 14.39 -10.19
N ARG A 119 0.12 14.65 -11.12
CA ARG A 119 -0.16 15.46 -12.31
C ARG A 119 -0.87 14.69 -13.40
N LEU A 120 -0.85 13.35 -13.34
CA LEU A 120 -1.30 12.49 -14.43
C LEU A 120 -2.45 11.57 -14.05
N ILE A 121 -2.59 11.22 -12.78
CA ILE A 121 -3.60 10.24 -12.34
C ILE A 121 -5.01 10.83 -12.39
N ASN A 122 -5.99 9.97 -12.72
CA ASN A 122 -7.39 10.34 -12.77
C ASN A 122 -8.25 9.52 -11.82
N TYR A 123 -7.64 8.93 -10.80
CA TYR A 123 -8.34 8.22 -9.74
C TYR A 123 -8.03 8.89 -8.39
N PRO A 124 -8.90 8.75 -7.39
CA PRO A 124 -8.66 9.36 -6.08
C PRO A 124 -7.63 8.57 -5.27
N VAL A 125 -6.79 9.30 -4.55
CA VAL A 125 -5.88 8.76 -3.54
C VAL A 125 -6.53 9.01 -2.18
N TYR A 126 -6.61 7.97 -1.35
CA TYR A 126 -7.25 8.13 -0.04
C TYR A 126 -6.43 9.03 0.89
N GLY A 127 -5.14 8.83 0.93
CA GLY A 127 -4.26 9.64 1.77
C GLY A 127 -2.82 9.60 1.31
N ARG A 128 -2.08 10.64 1.71
CA ARG A 128 -0.66 10.78 1.42
C ARG A 128 0.01 11.44 2.63
N TRP A 129 1.07 10.81 3.14
CA TRP A 129 1.80 11.29 4.32
C TRP A 129 3.27 11.40 3.99
N HIS A 130 3.90 12.46 4.49
CA HIS A 130 5.28 12.83 4.16
C HIS A 130 6.20 12.71 5.35
N GLY A 131 7.50 12.77 5.10
CA GLY A 131 8.51 12.93 6.15
C GLY A 131 9.00 11.65 6.80
N GLY A 132 8.71 10.50 6.20
CA GLY A 132 9.12 9.21 6.72
C GLY A 132 8.17 8.64 7.76
N ALA A 133 8.32 7.36 8.06
CA ALA A 133 7.37 6.61 8.86
C ALA A 133 7.16 7.19 10.26
N SER A 134 8.18 7.78 10.86
CA SER A 134 8.06 8.41 12.19
C SER A 134 7.19 9.67 12.19
N ASN A 135 6.93 10.24 11.01
CA ASN A 135 6.13 11.45 10.85
C ASN A 135 4.77 11.20 10.22
N TRP A 136 4.49 9.97 9.79
CA TRP A 136 3.18 9.64 9.23
C TRP A 136 2.15 9.57 10.34
N ASP A 137 0.94 10.04 10.06
CA ASP A 137 -0.16 10.02 11.04
C ASP A 137 -0.79 8.62 11.08
N TRP A 138 -0.29 7.77 11.95
CA TRP A 138 -0.71 6.38 12.06
C TRP A 138 -2.16 6.24 12.54
N GLU A 139 -2.65 7.19 13.30
CA GLU A 139 -4.06 7.17 13.71
C GLU A 139 -4.97 7.40 12.50
N GLN A 140 -4.63 8.35 11.64
CA GLN A 140 -5.36 8.56 10.38
C GLN A 140 -5.26 7.33 9.48
N ILE A 141 -4.09 6.70 9.41
CA ILE A 141 -3.89 5.49 8.59
C ILE A 141 -4.77 4.37 9.12
N ARG A 142 -4.79 4.12 10.43
CA ARG A 142 -5.67 3.12 11.02
C ARG A 142 -7.14 3.40 10.70
N THR A 143 -7.55 4.64 10.83
CA THR A 143 -8.92 5.05 10.51
C THR A 143 -9.26 4.78 9.06
N ALA A 144 -8.33 5.09 8.15
CA ALA A 144 -8.51 4.79 6.72
C ALA A 144 -8.71 3.29 6.49
N LEU A 145 -7.83 2.47 7.06
CA LEU A 145 -7.88 1.02 6.88
C LEU A 145 -9.18 0.40 7.38
N THR A 146 -9.77 0.95 8.42
CA THR A 146 -10.93 0.37 9.09
C THR A 146 -12.26 1.06 8.78
N GLN A 147 -12.24 2.31 8.38
CA GLN A 147 -13.44 3.10 8.12
C GLN A 147 -13.46 3.72 6.72
N GLY A 148 -12.35 3.72 6.04
CA GLY A 148 -12.27 4.29 4.70
C GLY A 148 -13.16 3.55 3.71
N THR A 149 -13.71 4.30 2.75
CA THR A 149 -14.51 3.73 1.65
C THR A 149 -13.59 3.13 0.61
N ILE A 150 -13.87 1.91 0.23
CA ILE A 150 -13.15 1.20 -0.82
C ILE A 150 -13.96 1.20 -2.11
#